data_c6b29af577bd4e52de6520643cf817fe
#
_entry.id   c6b29af577bd4e52de6520643cf817fe
#
_cell.length_a   1.000
_cell.length_b   1.000
_cell.length_c   1.000
_cell.angle_alpha   90.00
_cell.angle_beta   90.00
_cell.angle_gamma   90.00
#
_symmetry.space_group_name_H-M   'P 1'
#
loop_
_entity.id
_entity.type
_entity.pdbx_description
1 polymer ?
#
loop_
_entity_poly.entity_id
_entity_poly.type
_entity_poly.pdbx_seq_one_letter_code
_entity_poly.pdbx_strand_id
1 'polypeptide(L)'
;MSYHSEKEMYPDIVQWLHPYLQHKYPKASISIYDTSREDLCEFLRRRNLSKHFPQSDTFVIKVDITGVIASGNLYRLAFIECKTNSISLRDISQLIGYSKVVIPAFAMIISPVGVSPPVNKLINIYRRYDILSIGVICL
;
A
#
# COMPACT_ATOMS: atom_id res chain seq x y z
N MET A 1 20.91 5.31 1.45
CA MET A 1 20.09 5.85 2.55
C MET A 1 19.61 4.70 3.43
N SER A 2 19.78 4.78 4.73
CA SER A 2 19.35 3.73 5.64
C SER A 2 18.32 4.27 6.63
N TYR A 3 17.38 3.40 7.00
CA TYR A 3 16.33 3.71 7.97
C TYR A 3 16.45 2.74 9.14
N HIS A 4 16.27 3.24 10.36
CA HIS A 4 16.31 2.41 11.56
C HIS A 4 14.97 1.71 11.83
N SER A 5 13.88 2.26 11.29
CA SER A 5 12.55 1.70 11.45
C SER A 5 11.71 2.01 10.21
N GLU A 6 10.65 1.25 10.02
CA GLU A 6 9.70 1.49 8.93
C GLU A 6 9.06 2.86 9.07
N LYS A 7 8.81 3.29 10.31
CA LYS A 7 8.17 4.57 10.57
C LYS A 7 9.01 5.76 10.11
N GLU A 8 10.33 5.64 10.12
CA GLU A 8 11.21 6.68 9.58
C GLU A 8 11.07 6.87 8.08
N MET A 9 10.59 5.86 7.39
CA MET A 9 10.35 5.93 5.94
C MET A 9 9.10 6.74 5.59
N TYR A 10 8.13 6.83 6.50
CA TYR A 10 6.80 7.35 6.19
C TYR A 10 6.80 8.78 5.64
N PRO A 11 7.54 9.74 6.22
CA PRO A 11 7.54 11.10 5.66
C PRO A 11 8.03 11.15 4.22
N ASP A 12 9.09 10.40 3.90
CA ASP A 12 9.64 10.36 2.55
C ASP A 12 8.66 9.72 1.57
N ILE A 13 7.99 8.64 2.02
CA ILE A 13 7.00 7.95 1.20
C ILE A 13 5.80 8.84 0.93
N VAL A 14 5.27 9.52 1.94
CA VAL A 14 4.13 10.43 1.79
C VAL A 14 4.49 11.56 0.81
N GLN A 15 5.68 12.12 0.94
CA GLN A 15 6.14 13.22 0.09
C GLN A 15 6.24 12.78 -1.38
N TRP A 16 6.67 11.54 -1.62
CA TRP A 16 6.74 10.98 -2.97
C TRP A 16 5.36 10.57 -3.50
N LEU A 17 4.56 9.94 -2.65
CA LEU A 17 3.31 9.30 -3.05
C LEU A 17 2.27 10.31 -3.50
N HIS A 18 2.17 11.46 -2.84
CA HIS A 18 1.15 12.46 -3.16
C HIS A 18 1.26 12.93 -4.62
N PRO A 19 2.42 13.41 -5.10
CA PRO A 19 2.53 13.82 -6.50
C PRO A 19 2.39 12.64 -7.47
N TYR A 20 2.84 11.45 -7.07
CA TYR A 20 2.66 10.25 -7.89
C TYR A 20 1.18 9.95 -8.13
N LEU A 21 0.37 9.96 -7.08
CA LEU A 21 -1.06 9.74 -7.18
C LEU A 21 -1.77 10.87 -7.91
N GLN A 22 -1.37 12.11 -7.66
CA GLN A 22 -1.97 13.26 -8.32
C GLN A 22 -1.70 13.23 -9.83
N HIS A 23 -0.52 12.79 -10.23
CA HIS A 23 -0.19 12.62 -11.64
C HIS A 23 -1.01 11.49 -12.29
N LYS A 24 -1.17 10.38 -11.57
CA LYS A 24 -1.92 9.22 -12.06
C LYS A 24 -3.43 9.50 -12.11
N TYR A 25 -3.93 10.28 -11.19
CA TYR A 25 -5.35 10.63 -11.07
C TYR A 25 -5.50 12.16 -11.02
N PRO A 26 -5.31 12.85 -12.17
CA PRO A 26 -5.18 14.31 -12.17
C PRO A 26 -6.45 15.05 -11.76
N LYS A 27 -7.62 14.41 -11.90
CA LYS A 27 -8.90 15.03 -11.53
C LYS A 27 -9.39 14.63 -10.15
N ALA A 28 -8.61 13.82 -9.43
CA ALA A 28 -9.01 13.35 -8.11
C ALA A 28 -8.42 14.22 -7.02
N SER A 29 -9.08 14.21 -5.86
CA SER A 29 -8.55 14.75 -4.62
C SER A 29 -7.77 13.64 -3.94
N ILE A 30 -6.50 13.89 -3.60
CA ILE A 30 -5.60 12.91 -3.02
C ILE A 30 -5.34 13.27 -1.56
N SER A 31 -5.52 12.29 -0.68
CA SER A 31 -5.18 12.41 0.74
C SER A 31 -4.39 11.18 1.16
N ILE A 32 -3.35 11.37 1.98
CA ILE A 32 -2.47 10.29 2.39
C ILE A 32 -2.35 10.30 3.90
N TYR A 33 -2.42 9.11 4.50
CA TYR A 33 -2.48 8.95 5.95
C TYR A 33 -1.56 7.84 6.43
N ASP A 34 -0.95 8.05 7.59
CA ASP A 34 -0.31 6.98 8.35
C ASP A 34 -1.43 6.19 9.03
N THR A 35 -1.64 4.96 8.59
CA THR A 35 -2.67 4.06 9.13
C THR A 35 -2.07 2.86 9.86
N SER A 36 -0.80 2.94 10.23
CA SER A 36 -0.06 1.82 10.80
C SER A 36 -0.53 1.41 12.20
N ARG A 37 -1.27 2.28 12.90
CA ARG A 37 -1.65 2.05 14.31
C ARG A 37 -3.11 1.66 14.50
N GLU A 38 -3.91 1.62 13.44
CA GLU A 38 -5.33 1.30 13.57
C GLU A 38 -5.75 0.37 12.45
N ASP A 39 -6.80 -0.41 12.69
CA ASP A 39 -7.38 -1.20 11.62
C ASP A 39 -8.01 -0.29 10.56
N LEU A 40 -7.97 -0.73 9.32
CA LEU A 40 -8.49 0.05 8.20
C LEU A 40 -9.98 0.39 8.40
N CYS A 41 -10.77 -0.54 8.93
CA CYS A 41 -12.19 -0.29 9.24
C CYS A 41 -12.37 0.87 10.22
N GLU A 42 -11.51 0.98 11.24
CA GLU A 42 -11.55 2.08 12.20
C GLU A 42 -11.16 3.40 11.55
N PHE A 43 -10.13 3.38 10.73
CA PHE A 43 -9.70 4.55 9.98
C PHE A 43 -10.83 5.09 9.10
N LEU A 44 -11.47 4.22 8.34
CA LEU A 44 -12.54 4.61 7.42
C LEU A 44 -13.75 5.18 8.19
N ARG A 45 -14.10 4.55 9.33
CA ARG A 45 -15.21 5.04 10.16
C ARG A 45 -14.90 6.40 10.75
N ARG A 46 -13.69 6.57 11.30
CA ARG A 46 -13.28 7.84 11.93
C ARG A 46 -13.24 8.99 10.94
N ARG A 47 -12.97 8.71 9.67
CA ARG A 47 -12.91 9.70 8.59
C ARG A 47 -14.23 9.85 7.83
N ASN A 48 -15.29 9.19 8.28
CA ASN A 48 -16.60 9.20 7.60
C ASN A 48 -16.52 8.69 6.16
N LEU A 49 -15.65 7.71 5.92
CA LEU A 49 -15.44 7.13 4.59
C LEU A 49 -16.08 5.76 4.41
N SER A 50 -16.58 5.14 5.50
CA SER A 50 -17.13 3.78 5.46
C SER A 50 -18.23 3.60 4.43
N LYS A 51 -19.06 4.62 4.22
CA LYS A 51 -20.18 4.58 3.27
C LYS A 51 -19.73 4.39 1.83
N HIS A 52 -18.47 4.71 1.51
CA HIS A 52 -17.93 4.58 0.17
C HIS A 52 -17.30 3.21 -0.09
N PHE A 53 -17.18 2.37 0.93
CA PHE A 53 -16.52 1.07 0.83
C PHE A 53 -17.44 -0.01 1.42
N PRO A 54 -18.25 -0.66 0.57
CA PRO A 54 -19.11 -1.75 1.03
C PRO A 54 -18.29 -2.83 1.74
N GLN A 55 -18.83 -3.38 2.82
CA GLN A 55 -18.17 -4.40 3.64
C GLN A 55 -16.94 -3.90 4.40
N SER A 56 -16.76 -2.58 4.53
CA SER A 56 -15.60 -2.00 5.22
C SER A 56 -15.50 -2.40 6.69
N ASP A 57 -16.60 -2.84 7.31
CA ASP A 57 -16.60 -3.36 8.67
C ASP A 57 -15.76 -4.65 8.80
N THR A 58 -15.47 -5.33 7.69
CA THR A 58 -14.61 -6.52 7.67
C THR A 58 -13.13 -6.21 7.46
N PHE A 59 -12.77 -4.95 7.25
CA PHE A 59 -11.38 -4.56 6.97
C PHE A 59 -10.56 -4.49 8.26
N VAL A 60 -10.40 -5.63 8.91
CA VAL A 60 -9.62 -5.79 10.15
C VAL A 60 -8.17 -6.06 9.79
N ILE A 61 -7.56 -5.09 9.15
CA ILE A 61 -6.16 -5.16 8.70
C ILE A 61 -5.49 -3.81 8.95
N LYS A 62 -4.17 -3.84 9.17
CA LYS A 62 -3.37 -2.63 9.32
C LYS A 62 -2.47 -2.49 8.10
N VAL A 63 -2.47 -1.30 7.52
CA VAL A 63 -1.63 -0.93 6.39
C VAL A 63 -0.80 0.27 6.82
N ASP A 64 0.48 0.28 6.50
CA ASP A 64 1.38 1.35 6.97
C ASP A 64 0.92 2.71 6.50
N ILE A 65 0.69 2.87 5.21
CA ILE A 65 0.24 4.14 4.62
C ILE A 65 -0.93 3.86 3.69
N THR A 66 -1.98 4.64 3.84
CA THR A 66 -3.18 4.54 3.01
C THR A 66 -3.40 5.86 2.27
N GLY A 67 -3.51 5.77 0.95
CA GLY A 67 -3.94 6.88 0.12
C GLY A 67 -5.44 6.77 -0.15
N VAL A 68 -6.12 7.90 -0.11
CA VAL A 68 -7.54 8.01 -0.49
C VAL A 68 -7.61 8.84 -1.77
N ILE A 69 -8.18 8.24 -2.79
CA ILE A 69 -8.32 8.85 -4.12
C ILE A 69 -9.82 9.11 -4.33
N ALA A 70 -10.20 10.36 -4.29
CA ALA A 70 -11.61 10.76 -4.36
C ALA A 70 -11.90 11.56 -5.62
N SER A 71 -12.87 11.12 -6.41
CA SER A 71 -13.30 11.79 -7.63
C SER A 71 -14.84 11.78 -7.64
N GLY A 72 -15.45 12.91 -7.28
CA GLY A 72 -16.90 12.97 -7.09
C GLY A 72 -17.33 12.02 -5.98
N ASN A 73 -18.22 11.10 -6.31
CA ASN A 73 -18.69 10.08 -5.36
C ASN A 73 -17.88 8.77 -5.42
N LEU A 74 -16.88 8.71 -6.29
CA LEU A 74 -16.02 7.52 -6.42
C LEU A 74 -14.82 7.67 -5.50
N TYR A 75 -14.69 6.75 -4.55
CA TYR A 75 -13.58 6.70 -3.61
C TYR A 75 -12.81 5.39 -3.80
N ARG A 76 -11.49 5.49 -3.86
CA ARG A 76 -10.60 4.35 -4.03
C ARG A 76 -9.46 4.47 -3.03
N LEU A 77 -8.87 3.32 -2.68
CA LEU A 77 -7.76 3.27 -1.73
C LEU A 77 -6.49 2.82 -2.44
N ALA A 78 -5.37 3.31 -1.94
CA ALA A 78 -4.04 2.83 -2.30
C ALA A 78 -3.32 2.40 -1.03
N PHE A 79 -2.60 1.28 -1.08
CA PHE A 79 -1.88 0.73 0.06
C PHE A 79 -0.39 0.78 -0.17
N ILE A 80 0.35 1.21 0.86
CA ILE A 80 1.80 1.16 0.86
C ILE A 80 2.25 0.46 2.13
N GLU A 81 2.98 -0.63 1.97
CA GLU A 81 3.68 -1.31 3.06
C GLU A 81 5.16 -0.95 3.00
N CYS A 82 5.74 -0.61 4.13
CA CYS A 82 7.14 -0.20 4.22
C CYS A 82 7.94 -1.29 4.94
N LYS A 83 9.09 -1.65 4.38
CA LYS A 83 10.00 -2.62 4.97
C LYS A 83 11.40 -2.02 5.00
N THR A 84 12.09 -2.16 6.14
CA THR A 84 13.50 -1.79 6.25
C THR A 84 14.41 -2.94 5.80
N ASN A 85 13.90 -4.17 5.87
CA ASN A 85 14.58 -5.37 5.41
C ASN A 85 14.12 -5.72 3.99
N SER A 86 14.73 -6.74 3.40
CA SER A 86 14.32 -7.22 2.08
C SER A 86 12.89 -7.76 2.09
N ILE A 87 12.17 -7.55 1.00
CA ILE A 87 10.79 -7.98 0.84
C ILE A 87 10.76 -9.50 0.68
N SER A 88 10.03 -10.18 1.56
CA SER A 88 9.92 -11.64 1.58
C SER A 88 8.65 -12.12 0.87
N LEU A 89 8.59 -13.42 0.59
CA LEU A 89 7.37 -14.05 0.06
C LEU A 89 6.19 -13.86 1.01
N ARG A 90 6.45 -13.90 2.32
CA ARG A 90 5.41 -13.67 3.33
C ARG A 90 4.83 -12.27 3.21
N ASP A 91 5.69 -11.27 3.02
CA ASP A 91 5.25 -9.88 2.86
C ASP A 91 4.35 -9.72 1.64
N ILE A 92 4.74 -10.32 0.52
CA ILE A 92 3.95 -10.27 -0.72
C ILE A 92 2.62 -11.00 -0.54
N SER A 93 2.64 -12.18 0.07
CA SER A 93 1.43 -12.98 0.30
C SER A 93 0.44 -12.24 1.19
N GLN A 94 0.93 -11.56 2.22
CA GLN A 94 0.10 -10.77 3.11
C GLN A 94 -0.57 -9.61 2.37
N LEU A 95 0.20 -8.90 1.56
CA LEU A 95 -0.34 -7.77 0.79
C LEU A 95 -1.34 -8.24 -0.27
N ILE A 96 -1.09 -9.37 -0.92
CA ILE A 96 -2.03 -9.98 -1.87
C ILE A 96 -3.34 -10.33 -1.14
N GLY A 97 -3.25 -10.95 0.03
CA GLY A 97 -4.42 -11.29 0.83
C GLY A 97 -5.24 -10.07 1.21
N TYR A 98 -4.59 -9.02 1.68
CA TYR A 98 -5.26 -7.76 2.03
C TYR A 98 -5.95 -7.15 0.80
N SER A 99 -5.26 -7.18 -0.34
CA SER A 99 -5.78 -6.60 -1.58
C SER A 99 -6.97 -7.37 -2.12
N LYS A 100 -7.06 -8.66 -1.86
CA LYS A 100 -8.22 -9.47 -2.25
C LYS A 100 -9.47 -9.09 -1.45
N VAL A 101 -9.29 -8.70 -0.19
CA VAL A 101 -10.42 -8.32 0.66
C VAL A 101 -10.88 -6.89 0.37
N VAL A 102 -9.94 -5.95 0.27
CA VAL A 102 -10.25 -4.52 0.16
C VAL A 102 -10.40 -4.06 -1.28
N ILE A 103 -9.71 -4.69 -2.21
CA ILE A 103 -9.70 -4.33 -3.64
C ILE A 103 -9.26 -2.88 -3.83
N PRO A 104 -8.03 -2.54 -3.44
CA PRO A 104 -7.52 -1.18 -3.63
C PRO A 104 -7.25 -0.88 -5.11
N ALA A 105 -7.12 0.41 -5.43
CA ALA A 105 -6.71 0.83 -6.78
C ALA A 105 -5.31 0.28 -7.11
N PHE A 106 -4.42 0.26 -6.10
CA PHE A 106 -3.16 -0.45 -6.18
C PHE A 106 -2.59 -0.64 -4.78
N ALA A 107 -1.61 -1.52 -4.68
CA ALA A 107 -0.88 -1.80 -3.46
C ALA A 107 0.61 -1.94 -3.78
N MET A 108 1.46 -1.45 -2.89
CA MET A 108 2.91 -1.46 -3.06
C MET A 108 3.60 -1.90 -1.79
N ILE A 109 4.75 -2.56 -1.95
CA ILE A 109 5.71 -2.75 -0.87
C ILE A 109 6.97 -2.01 -1.26
N ILE A 110 7.51 -1.21 -0.34
CA ILE A 110 8.71 -0.41 -0.57
C ILE A 110 9.77 -0.82 0.44
N SER A 111 10.96 -1.12 -0.06
CA SER A 111 12.13 -1.44 0.76
C SER A 111 13.39 -0.84 0.15
N PRO A 112 14.25 -0.20 0.97
CA PRO A 112 15.52 0.35 0.47
C PRO A 112 16.55 -0.73 0.13
N VAL A 113 16.35 -1.97 0.58
CA VAL A 113 17.30 -3.07 0.34
C VAL A 113 16.81 -4.09 -0.69
N GLY A 114 15.60 -3.89 -1.24
CA GLY A 114 15.09 -4.71 -2.32
C GLY A 114 14.35 -5.97 -1.86
N VAL A 115 14.42 -7.01 -2.69
CA VAL A 115 13.67 -8.26 -2.45
C VAL A 115 14.60 -9.36 -1.94
N SER A 116 14.01 -10.33 -1.22
CA SER A 116 14.74 -11.49 -0.73
C SER A 116 15.19 -12.40 -1.89
N PRO A 117 16.20 -13.29 -1.66
CA PRO A 117 16.63 -14.21 -2.71
C PRO A 117 15.52 -15.07 -3.31
N PRO A 118 14.60 -15.68 -2.53
CA PRO A 118 13.49 -16.43 -3.13
C PRO A 118 12.59 -15.58 -4.00
N VAL A 119 12.27 -14.33 -3.58
CA VAL A 119 11.44 -13.42 -4.38
C VAL A 119 12.16 -13.03 -5.66
N ASN A 120 13.45 -12.70 -5.56
CA ASN A 120 14.27 -12.37 -6.73
C ASN A 120 14.27 -13.53 -7.74
N LYS A 121 14.40 -14.75 -7.24
CA LYS A 121 14.40 -15.94 -8.08
C LYS A 121 13.07 -16.14 -8.80
N LEU A 122 11.97 -15.97 -8.08
CA LEU A 122 10.63 -16.06 -8.68
C LEU A 122 10.44 -15.06 -9.80
N ILE A 123 10.85 -13.82 -9.60
CA ILE A 123 10.64 -12.74 -10.57
C ILE A 123 11.63 -12.85 -11.72
N ASN A 124 12.94 -12.95 -11.44
CA ASN A 124 13.97 -12.78 -12.46
C ASN A 124 14.38 -14.08 -13.15
N ILE A 125 14.16 -15.24 -12.52
CA ILE A 125 14.48 -16.53 -13.12
C ILE A 125 13.22 -17.22 -13.64
N TYR A 126 12.19 -17.35 -12.81
CA TYR A 126 10.96 -18.04 -13.19
C TYR A 126 9.93 -17.12 -13.85
N ARG A 127 10.19 -15.81 -13.88
CA ARG A 127 9.39 -14.78 -14.55
C ARG A 127 7.92 -14.80 -14.11
N ARG A 128 7.70 -15.04 -12.83
CA ARG A 128 6.38 -15.02 -12.21
C ARG A 128 5.92 -13.59 -11.96
N TYR A 129 5.67 -12.85 -13.04
CA TYR A 129 5.23 -11.46 -12.96
C TYR A 129 3.80 -11.31 -12.46
N ASP A 130 3.03 -12.38 -12.45
CA ASP A 130 1.68 -12.41 -11.91
C ASP A 130 1.64 -12.02 -10.42
N ILE A 131 2.71 -12.30 -9.66
CA ILE A 131 2.78 -11.92 -8.25
C ILE A 131 3.00 -10.41 -8.06
N LEU A 132 3.34 -9.69 -9.13
CA LEU A 132 3.56 -8.24 -9.11
C LEU A 132 2.32 -7.46 -9.52
N SER A 133 1.17 -8.10 -9.68
CA SER A 133 -0.06 -7.41 -10.06
C SER A 133 -0.48 -6.33 -9.07
N ILE A 134 0.00 -6.43 -7.82
CA ILE A 134 -0.23 -5.44 -6.78
C ILE A 134 0.85 -4.36 -6.73
N GLY A 135 1.98 -4.55 -7.43
CA GLY A 135 3.11 -3.62 -7.46
C GLY A 135 4.10 -3.84 -6.33
N VAL A 136 5.40 -3.92 -6.69
CA VAL A 136 6.51 -4.01 -5.74
C VAL A 136 7.57 -3.00 -6.18
N ILE A 137 7.95 -2.10 -5.28
CA ILE A 137 8.94 -1.07 -5.55
C ILE A 137 10.07 -1.19 -4.54
N CYS A 138 11.31 -1.16 -5.05
CA CYS A 138 12.52 -1.11 -4.23
C CYS A 138 13.17 0.26 -4.42
N LEU A 139 13.52 0.88 -3.32
CA LEU A 139 14.18 2.19 -3.31
C LEU A 139 15.66 2.07 -2.96
#